data_62c0e7456356b0ec2f3590e83901198d
#
_entry.id   62c0e7456356b0ec2f3590e83901198d
#
_cell.length_a   1.000
_cell.length_b   1.000
_cell.length_c   1.000
_cell.angle_alpha   90.00
_cell.angle_beta   90.00
_cell.angle_gamma   90.00
#
_symmetry.space_group_name_H-M   'P 1'
#
loop_
_entity.id
_entity.type
_entity.pdbx_description
1 polymer ?
#
loop_
_entity_poly.entity_id
_entity_poly.type
_entity_poly.pdbx_seq_one_letter_code
_entity_poly.pdbx_strand_id
1 'polypeptide(L)'
;MAPSSSAEPATDLDLRGEVCPYTFVRAKLALEAMPIGAVLVVLVDHEPASRNIPRSAVEWGQEVRSVEPGPLPGTWRVVLVKRRD
;
A
#
# COMPACT_ATOMS: atom_id res chain seq x y z
N MET A 1 -5.48 -22.21 -11.71
CA MET A 1 -4.82 -21.99 -11.39
C MET A 1 -4.21 -21.00 -11.24
N ALA A 2 -4.20 -20.53 -10.91
CA ALA A 2 -3.67 -19.58 -10.83
C ALA A 2 -2.55 -19.47 -10.59
N PRO A 3 -2.13 -19.83 -10.79
CA PRO A 3 -0.99 -19.83 -10.51
C PRO A 3 -0.11 -18.82 -10.65
N SER A 4 -0.25 -18.27 -11.40
CA SER A 4 0.63 -17.32 -11.63
C SER A 4 0.94 -16.48 -10.53
N SER A 5 0.01 -16.25 -9.83
CA SER A 5 0.21 -15.39 -8.83
C SER A 5 1.15 -15.85 -7.84
N SER A 6 1.51 -16.99 -7.92
CA SER A 6 2.40 -17.51 -6.96
C SER A 6 3.71 -16.78 -6.93
N ALA A 7 4.00 -16.01 -7.91
CA ALA A 7 5.28 -15.37 -7.94
C ALA A 7 5.47 -14.36 -6.83
N GLU A 8 4.46 -13.62 -6.47
CA GLU A 8 4.59 -12.59 -5.45
C GLU A 8 3.39 -12.59 -4.55
N PRO A 9 3.58 -12.73 -3.24
CA PRO A 9 2.47 -12.57 -2.34
C PRO A 9 1.98 -11.13 -2.40
N ALA A 10 0.69 -10.97 -2.53
CA ALA A 10 0.10 -9.63 -2.57
C ALA A 10 -1.04 -9.57 -1.57
N THR A 11 -1.11 -8.48 -0.84
CA THR A 11 -2.12 -8.26 0.17
C THR A 11 -2.84 -6.97 -0.14
N ASP A 12 -4.16 -6.99 -0.07
CA ASP A 12 -4.95 -5.79 -0.25
C ASP A 12 -5.31 -5.22 1.11
N LEU A 13 -5.21 -3.92 1.25
CA LEU A 13 -5.56 -3.23 2.48
C LEU A 13 -6.51 -2.09 2.13
N ASP A 14 -7.75 -2.20 2.58
CA ASP A 14 -8.77 -1.20 2.29
C ASP A 14 -8.82 -0.19 3.43
N LEU A 15 -8.37 1.02 3.15
CA LEU A 15 -8.35 2.10 4.12
C LEU A 15 -9.33 3.20 3.77
N ARG A 16 -10.34 2.89 2.94
CA ARG A 16 -11.36 3.88 2.64
C ARG A 16 -12.09 4.26 3.93
N GLY A 17 -12.40 5.54 4.06
CA GLY A 17 -13.04 6.05 5.24
C GLY A 17 -12.09 6.47 6.34
N GLU A 18 -10.81 6.16 6.21
CA GLU A 18 -9.81 6.55 7.20
C GLU A 18 -9.03 7.77 6.73
N VAL A 19 -8.59 8.58 7.66
CA VAL A 19 -7.86 9.80 7.33
C VAL A 19 -6.48 9.76 7.97
N CYS A 20 -5.57 10.56 7.42
CA CYS A 20 -4.25 10.70 8.01
C CYS A 20 -4.39 11.27 9.42
N PRO A 21 -3.54 10.83 10.34
CA PRO A 21 -2.38 9.96 10.11
C PRO A 21 -2.68 8.46 10.19
N TYR A 22 -3.92 8.07 10.38
CA TYR A 22 -4.26 6.67 10.60
C TYR A 22 -3.99 5.78 9.39
N THR A 23 -4.20 6.30 8.18
CA THR A 23 -3.91 5.54 6.97
C THR A 23 -2.43 5.17 6.92
N PHE A 24 -1.58 6.12 7.27
CA PHE A 24 -0.15 5.92 7.30
C PHE A 24 0.23 4.83 8.32
N VAL A 25 -0.33 4.90 9.53
CA VAL A 25 -0.03 3.94 10.58
C VAL A 25 -0.50 2.55 10.19
N ARG A 26 -1.71 2.46 9.61
CA ARG A 26 -2.25 1.18 9.20
C ARG A 26 -1.40 0.53 8.11
N ALA A 27 -0.96 1.32 7.14
CA ALA A 27 -0.12 0.80 6.06
C ALA A 27 1.22 0.32 6.62
N LYS A 28 1.80 1.07 7.55
CA LYS A 28 3.08 0.69 8.13
C LYS A 28 2.97 -0.62 8.89
N LEU A 29 1.92 -0.76 9.71
CA LEU A 29 1.72 -1.99 10.46
C LEU A 29 1.53 -3.19 9.54
N ALA A 30 0.80 -3.00 8.44
CA ALA A 30 0.60 -4.08 7.50
C ALA A 30 1.92 -4.51 6.87
N LEU A 31 2.76 -3.54 6.49
CA LEU A 31 4.05 -3.87 5.90
C LEU A 31 4.95 -4.59 6.90
N GLU A 32 4.90 -4.20 8.18
CA GLU A 32 5.75 -4.83 9.18
C GLU A 32 5.41 -6.30 9.37
N ALA A 33 4.17 -6.68 9.10
CA ALA A 33 3.75 -8.06 9.25
C ALA A 33 4.03 -8.91 8.01
N MET A 34 4.55 -8.31 6.94
CA MET A 34 4.74 -9.02 5.68
C MET A 34 6.21 -9.38 5.48
N PRO A 35 6.47 -10.45 4.72
CA PRO A 35 7.87 -10.79 4.41
C PRO A 35 8.44 -9.84 3.37
N ILE A 36 9.77 -9.75 3.34
CA ILE A 36 10.46 -8.94 2.34
C ILE A 36 10.11 -9.49 0.96
N GLY A 37 9.83 -8.60 0.03
CA GLY A 37 9.42 -8.96 -1.31
C GLY A 37 7.92 -9.02 -1.50
N ALA A 38 7.16 -8.95 -0.42
CA ALA A 38 5.70 -8.97 -0.51
C ALA A 38 5.18 -7.64 -1.02
N VAL A 39 4.03 -7.69 -1.68
CA VAL A 39 3.40 -6.51 -2.27
C VAL A 39 2.17 -6.15 -1.46
N LEU A 40 2.05 -4.89 -1.08
CA LEU A 40 0.89 -4.37 -0.38
C LEU A 40 0.17 -3.38 -1.29
N VAL A 41 -1.10 -3.62 -1.56
CA VAL A 41 -1.93 -2.73 -2.35
C VAL A 41 -2.87 -2.02 -1.39
N VAL A 42 -2.69 -0.72 -1.24
CA VAL A 42 -3.46 0.08 -0.30
C VAL A 42 -4.50 0.89 -1.06
N LEU A 43 -5.76 0.74 -0.70
CA LEU A 43 -6.85 1.50 -1.32
C LEU A 43 -7.26 2.60 -0.37
N VAL A 44 -7.21 3.84 -0.82
CA VAL A 44 -7.55 5.00 -0.01
C VAL A 44 -8.54 5.90 -0.75
N ASP A 45 -9.36 6.63 0.00
CA ASP A 45 -10.26 7.62 -0.59
C ASP A 45 -10.00 9.01 -0.01
N HIS A 46 -8.87 9.18 0.68
CA HIS A 46 -8.46 10.46 1.24
C HIS A 46 -7.28 10.95 0.42
N GLU A 47 -7.47 11.99 -0.36
CA GLU A 47 -6.48 12.42 -1.33
C GLU A 47 -5.09 12.66 -0.71
N PRO A 48 -4.97 13.32 0.45
CA PRO A 48 -3.63 13.47 1.04
C PRO A 48 -2.92 12.15 1.30
N ALA A 49 -3.65 11.07 1.59
CA ALA A 49 -3.04 9.77 1.84
C ALA A 49 -2.38 9.22 0.59
N SER A 50 -2.92 9.54 -0.59
CA SER A 50 -2.34 9.06 -1.85
C SER A 50 -0.95 9.62 -2.07
N ARG A 51 -0.59 10.70 -1.39
CA ARG A 51 0.72 11.31 -1.47
C ARG A 51 1.57 11.02 -0.24
N ASN A 52 0.94 11.02 0.93
CA ASN A 52 1.67 10.84 2.18
C ASN A 52 2.15 9.41 2.38
N ILE A 53 1.36 8.43 1.99
CA ILE A 53 1.75 7.03 2.14
C ILE A 53 2.97 6.71 1.29
N PRO A 54 3.01 7.08 -0.02
CA PRO A 54 4.21 6.81 -0.80
C PRO A 54 5.44 7.51 -0.25
N ARG A 55 5.30 8.76 0.17
CA ARG A 55 6.44 9.49 0.71
C ARG A 55 6.97 8.81 1.96
N SER A 56 6.09 8.41 2.85
CA SER A 56 6.49 7.77 4.08
C SER A 56 7.10 6.40 3.83
N ALA A 57 6.56 5.67 2.86
CA ALA A 57 7.09 4.35 2.52
C ALA A 57 8.54 4.45 2.07
N VAL A 58 8.86 5.46 1.27
CA VAL A 58 10.23 5.67 0.83
C VAL A 58 11.12 5.94 2.04
N GLU A 59 10.64 6.74 3.00
CA GLU A 59 11.42 7.03 4.20
C GLU A 59 11.63 5.78 5.05
N TRP A 60 10.71 4.82 4.99
CA TRP A 60 10.86 3.57 5.71
C TRP A 60 11.79 2.59 4.99
N GLY A 61 12.25 2.95 3.79
CA GLY A 61 13.10 2.06 3.01
C GLY A 61 12.33 1.07 2.16
N GLN A 62 11.05 1.30 1.96
CA GLN A 62 10.23 0.41 1.13
C GLN A 62 10.15 0.97 -0.29
N GLU A 63 9.74 0.11 -1.24
CA GLU A 63 9.60 0.54 -2.61
C GLU A 63 8.16 0.95 -2.88
N VAL A 64 7.97 2.06 -3.59
CA VAL A 64 6.67 2.47 -4.09
C VAL A 64 6.63 2.08 -5.55
N ARG A 65 5.81 1.11 -5.89
CA ARG A 65 5.74 0.63 -7.28
C ARG A 65 4.85 1.51 -8.13
N SER A 66 3.72 1.93 -7.60
CA SER A 66 2.83 2.79 -8.36
C SER A 66 1.81 3.47 -7.45
N VAL A 67 1.25 4.56 -7.95
CA VAL A 67 0.10 5.23 -7.34
C VAL A 67 -0.84 5.48 -8.49
N GLU A 68 -2.02 4.86 -8.46
CA GLU A 68 -2.95 4.86 -9.57
C GLU A 68 -4.36 5.22 -9.10
N PRO A 69 -5.21 5.67 -10.00
CA PRO A 69 -6.63 5.81 -9.64
C PRO A 69 -7.20 4.47 -9.22
N GLY A 70 -8.04 4.48 -8.22
CA GLY A 70 -8.68 3.27 -7.75
C GLY A 70 -9.88 2.89 -8.61
N PRO A 71 -10.58 1.82 -8.23
CA PRO A 71 -11.72 1.34 -9.00
C PRO A 71 -12.93 2.26 -8.98
N LEU A 72 -13.00 3.16 -8.00
CA LEU A 72 -14.12 4.10 -7.91
C LEU A 72 -13.59 5.52 -7.99
N PRO A 73 -14.41 6.47 -8.45
CA PRO A 73 -13.99 7.87 -8.46
C PRO A 73 -13.62 8.32 -7.06
N GLY A 74 -12.57 9.12 -6.95
CA GLY A 74 -12.14 9.62 -5.65
C GLY A 74 -11.38 8.64 -4.82
N THR A 75 -10.93 7.53 -5.40
CA THR A 75 -10.09 6.57 -4.71
C THR A 75 -8.75 6.45 -5.41
N TRP A 76 -7.75 5.98 -4.67
CA TRP A 76 -6.40 5.78 -5.19
C TRP A 76 -5.86 4.44 -4.70
N ARG A 77 -5.10 3.80 -5.54
CA ARG A 77 -4.44 2.54 -5.21
C ARG A 77 -2.95 2.80 -5.13
N VAL A 78 -2.37 2.55 -3.98
CA VAL A 78 -0.94 2.73 -3.74
C VAL A 78 -0.33 1.34 -3.62
N VAL A 79 0.61 1.02 -4.51
CA VAL A 79 1.23 -0.30 -4.54
C VAL A 79 2.64 -0.20 -3.95
N LEU A 80 2.86 -0.90 -2.86
CA LEU A 80 4.12 -0.86 -2.13
C LEU A 80 4.75 -2.25 -2.12
N VAL A 81 6.06 -2.31 -2.12
CA VAL A 81 6.79 -3.58 -2.03
C VAL A 81 7.70 -3.49 -0.82
N LYS A 82 7.63 -4.49 0.04
CA LYS A 82 8.48 -4.51 1.23
C LYS A 82 9.91 -4.87 0.85
N ARG A 83 10.84 -3.98 1.18
CA ARG A 83 12.25 -4.16 0.88
C ARG A 83 13.09 -4.33 2.13
N ARG A 84 12.61 -3.83 3.26
CA ARG A 84 13.37 -3.85 4.51
C ARG A 84 12.46 -4.20 5.66
N ASP A 85 13.03 -4.75 6.70
CA ASP A 85 12.28 -5.02 7.94
C ASP A 85 11.99 -3.76 8.73
#